data_6c61c1bad1c4d1142067eabb61092c3a
#
_entry.id   6c61c1bad1c4d1142067eabb61092c3a
#
_cell.length_a   1.000
_cell.length_b   1.000
_cell.length_c   1.000
_cell.angle_alpha   90.00
_cell.angle_beta   90.00
_cell.angle_gamma   90.00
#
_symmetry.space_group_name_H-M   'P 1'
#
loop_
_entity.id
_entity.type
_entity.pdbx_description
1 polymer ?
#
loop_
_entity_poly.entity_id
_entity_poly.type
_entity_poly.pdbx_seq_one_letter_code
_entity_poly.pdbx_strand_id
1 'polypeptide(L)'
;MYDKIKILTFAKGNFIESQQKLKNHLVSIGLTNQKHITDKDLPESFLSEYSEILSFKKGYGYCIWKPFIILEELKSIGDDEILLYIDSTDLPEKIFFDEVLKNFEQREYFFLNRGYNHGQWTKRDTFVLMDCDNQKYYNHVQLEAGVIGLKKNNFNIELVEEWLEYAKNKNILTEHPNISNLPNVNNFVEHRYDQSILTNLFIKKNLVSHRFGTEVIKYNYNQPKIY
;
A
#
# COMPACT_ATOMS: atom_id res chain seq x y z
N MET A 1 21.62 -3.86 -13.15
CA MET A 1 21.60 -3.23 -11.79
C MET A 1 20.26 -3.45 -11.11
N TYR A 2 19.14 -3.27 -11.83
CA TYR A 2 17.79 -3.39 -11.25
C TYR A 2 17.10 -4.74 -11.55
N ASP A 3 17.82 -5.73 -12.04
CA ASP A 3 17.29 -7.01 -12.52
C ASP A 3 16.59 -7.83 -11.40
N LYS A 4 16.95 -7.54 -10.14
CA LYS A 4 16.32 -8.16 -8.97
C LYS A 4 15.00 -7.49 -8.54
N ILE A 5 14.69 -6.29 -9.08
CA ILE A 5 13.46 -5.58 -8.72
C ILE A 5 12.36 -5.97 -9.70
N LYS A 6 11.29 -6.54 -9.17
CA LYS A 6 10.03 -6.76 -9.87
C LYS A 6 9.03 -5.70 -9.47
N ILE A 7 8.62 -4.88 -10.41
CA ILE A 7 7.61 -3.83 -10.18
C ILE A 7 6.21 -4.43 -10.32
N LEU A 8 5.35 -4.13 -9.36
CA LEU A 8 3.93 -4.42 -9.40
C LEU A 8 3.14 -3.12 -9.32
N THR A 9 2.14 -2.95 -10.17
CA THR A 9 1.25 -1.79 -10.15
C THR A 9 -0.17 -2.21 -10.52
N PHE A 10 -1.16 -1.44 -10.04
CA PHE A 10 -2.57 -1.65 -10.35
C PHE A 10 -3.20 -0.38 -10.90
N ALA A 11 -4.12 -0.54 -11.85
CA ALA A 11 -4.93 0.56 -12.37
C ALA A 11 -6.34 0.12 -12.74
N LYS A 12 -7.30 1.06 -12.61
CA LYS A 12 -8.66 0.92 -13.09
C LYS A 12 -9.15 2.23 -13.69
N GLY A 13 -9.94 2.14 -14.77
CA GLY A 13 -10.55 3.31 -15.40
C GLY A 13 -9.50 4.33 -15.87
N ASN A 14 -9.64 5.57 -15.43
CA ASN A 14 -8.74 6.67 -15.82
C ASN A 14 -7.29 6.48 -15.39
N PHE A 15 -7.02 5.63 -14.38
CA PHE A 15 -5.65 5.35 -13.93
C PHE A 15 -4.85 4.45 -14.86
N ILE A 16 -5.49 3.81 -15.86
CA ILE A 16 -4.81 2.99 -16.88
C ILE A 16 -3.83 3.86 -17.68
N GLU A 17 -4.19 5.10 -18.00
CA GLU A 17 -3.27 6.02 -18.68
C GLU A 17 -2.04 6.36 -17.81
N SER A 18 -2.27 6.60 -16.52
CA SER A 18 -1.19 6.83 -15.56
C SER A 18 -0.26 5.63 -15.43
N GLN A 19 -0.83 4.41 -15.39
CA GLN A 19 -0.07 3.17 -15.36
C GLN A 19 0.80 3.01 -16.63
N GLN A 20 0.28 3.36 -17.81
CA GLN A 20 1.07 3.32 -19.04
C GLN A 20 2.23 4.35 -19.01
N LYS A 21 2.01 5.54 -18.46
CA LYS A 21 3.06 6.54 -18.27
C LYS A 21 4.14 6.03 -17.31
N LEU A 22 3.74 5.44 -16.18
CA LEU A 22 4.66 4.81 -15.23
C LEU A 22 5.47 3.71 -15.92
N LYS A 23 4.83 2.81 -16.66
CA LYS A 23 5.50 1.75 -17.43
C LYS A 23 6.60 2.29 -18.32
N ASN A 24 6.28 3.29 -19.13
CA ASN A 24 7.24 3.87 -20.08
C ASN A 24 8.39 4.58 -19.34
N HIS A 25 8.09 5.30 -18.27
CA HIS A 25 9.09 5.94 -17.42
C HIS A 25 10.06 4.91 -16.82
N LEU A 26 9.55 3.83 -16.22
CA LEU A 26 10.37 2.78 -15.64
C LEU A 26 11.28 2.10 -16.68
N VAL A 27 10.78 1.83 -17.87
CA VAL A 27 11.60 1.30 -18.99
C VAL A 27 12.73 2.27 -19.33
N SER A 28 12.45 3.59 -19.39
CA SER A 28 13.44 4.60 -19.75
C SER A 28 14.61 4.69 -18.75
N ILE A 29 14.42 4.26 -17.52
CA ILE A 29 15.44 4.24 -16.47
C ILE A 29 16.00 2.83 -16.19
N GLY A 30 15.64 1.85 -17.03
CA GLY A 30 16.23 0.50 -17.00
C GLY A 30 15.50 -0.53 -16.13
N LEU A 31 14.28 -0.24 -15.65
CA LEU A 31 13.43 -1.18 -14.92
C LEU A 31 12.45 -1.85 -15.88
N THR A 32 12.80 -3.03 -16.37
CA THR A 32 12.01 -3.77 -17.37
C THR A 32 11.20 -4.93 -16.80
N ASN A 33 11.55 -5.44 -15.60
CA ASN A 33 10.79 -6.50 -14.94
C ASN A 33 9.55 -5.90 -14.25
N GLN A 34 8.42 -5.86 -14.96
CA GLN A 34 7.20 -5.16 -14.56
C GLN A 34 5.97 -6.03 -14.75
N LYS A 35 5.06 -6.00 -13.77
CA LYS A 35 3.71 -6.57 -13.85
C LYS A 35 2.67 -5.47 -13.65
N HIS A 36 1.83 -5.28 -14.65
CA HIS A 36 0.78 -4.27 -14.69
C HIS A 36 -0.57 -4.98 -14.59
N ILE A 37 -1.26 -4.82 -13.47
CA ILE A 37 -2.55 -5.43 -13.18
C ILE A 37 -3.66 -4.39 -13.33
N THR A 38 -4.79 -4.80 -13.87
CA THR A 38 -6.04 -4.04 -13.94
C THR A 38 -7.15 -4.77 -13.19
N ASP A 39 -8.31 -4.15 -13.04
CA ASP A 39 -9.49 -4.80 -12.47
C ASP A 39 -9.95 -6.05 -13.27
N LYS A 40 -9.58 -6.17 -14.55
CA LYS A 40 -9.90 -7.32 -15.39
C LYS A 40 -9.00 -8.54 -15.13
N ASP A 41 -7.87 -8.32 -14.50
CA ASP A 41 -6.90 -9.37 -14.17
C ASP A 41 -7.14 -9.98 -12.77
N LEU A 42 -8.09 -9.42 -12.01
CA LEU A 42 -8.47 -9.97 -10.71
C LEU A 42 -9.28 -11.26 -10.89
N PRO A 43 -8.97 -12.33 -10.11
CA PRO A 43 -9.70 -13.60 -10.20
C PRO A 43 -11.19 -13.44 -9.90
N GLU A 44 -12.03 -14.19 -10.60
CA GLU A 44 -13.49 -14.15 -10.41
C GLU A 44 -13.87 -14.54 -8.97
N SER A 45 -13.15 -15.45 -8.35
CA SER A 45 -13.31 -15.81 -6.93
C SER A 45 -13.14 -14.60 -6.02
N PHE A 46 -12.10 -13.79 -6.23
CA PHE A 46 -11.87 -12.55 -5.49
C PHE A 46 -12.98 -11.52 -5.74
N LEU A 47 -13.36 -11.32 -7.00
CA LEU A 47 -14.43 -10.38 -7.38
C LEU A 47 -15.77 -10.77 -6.76
N SER A 48 -16.10 -12.06 -6.71
CA SER A 48 -17.32 -12.58 -6.11
C SER A 48 -17.30 -12.45 -4.58
N GLU A 49 -16.21 -12.88 -3.94
CA GLU A 49 -16.07 -12.87 -2.48
C GLU A 49 -16.16 -11.45 -1.90
N TYR A 50 -15.53 -10.47 -2.58
CA TYR A 50 -15.48 -9.08 -2.11
C TYR A 50 -16.40 -8.15 -2.87
N SER A 51 -17.42 -8.65 -3.55
CA SER A 51 -18.33 -7.87 -4.40
C SER A 51 -18.99 -6.70 -3.66
N GLU A 52 -19.39 -6.87 -2.40
CA GLU A 52 -19.94 -5.78 -1.56
C GLU A 52 -18.91 -4.66 -1.38
N ILE A 53 -17.68 -4.98 -1.01
CA ILE A 53 -16.61 -3.99 -0.78
C ILE A 53 -16.22 -3.34 -2.11
N LEU A 54 -16.07 -4.13 -3.17
CA LEU A 54 -15.70 -3.63 -4.51
C LEU A 54 -16.78 -2.75 -5.16
N SER A 55 -18.02 -2.79 -4.67
CA SER A 55 -19.10 -1.89 -5.12
C SER A 55 -18.87 -0.43 -4.71
N PHE A 56 -18.06 -0.18 -3.69
CA PHE A 56 -17.69 1.18 -3.29
C PHE A 56 -16.74 1.80 -4.31
N LYS A 57 -17.06 3.00 -4.79
CA LYS A 57 -16.27 3.69 -5.83
C LYS A 57 -14.91 4.14 -5.31
N LYS A 58 -14.82 4.58 -4.05
CA LYS A 58 -13.60 5.12 -3.43
C LYS A 58 -12.52 4.07 -3.40
N GLY A 59 -11.36 4.36 -3.99
CA GLY A 59 -10.23 3.43 -4.08
C GLY A 59 -10.55 2.07 -4.73
N TYR A 60 -11.67 1.98 -5.49
CA TYR A 60 -12.20 0.71 -5.99
C TYR A 60 -12.26 -0.34 -4.87
N GLY A 61 -13.23 -0.17 -3.99
CA GLY A 61 -13.36 -1.02 -2.80
C GLY A 61 -12.30 -0.74 -1.73
N TYR A 62 -11.98 0.56 -1.53
CA TYR A 62 -11.06 0.98 -0.48
C TYR A 62 -9.69 0.29 -0.56
N CYS A 63 -9.24 -0.04 -1.77
CA CYS A 63 -7.97 -0.71 -2.06
C CYS A 63 -7.82 -2.12 -1.46
N ILE A 64 -8.93 -2.86 -1.19
CA ILE A 64 -8.85 -4.26 -0.72
C ILE A 64 -8.05 -5.16 -1.66
N TRP A 65 -8.03 -4.84 -2.96
CA TRP A 65 -7.26 -5.55 -3.96
C TRP A 65 -5.73 -5.43 -3.75
N LYS A 66 -5.25 -4.37 -3.07
CA LYS A 66 -3.82 -4.11 -2.93
C LYS A 66 -3.08 -5.20 -2.13
N PRO A 67 -3.45 -5.52 -0.88
CA PRO A 67 -2.81 -6.64 -0.18
C PRO A 67 -2.99 -7.96 -0.92
N PHE A 68 -4.10 -8.18 -1.61
CA PHE A 68 -4.34 -9.40 -2.40
C PHE A 68 -3.31 -9.55 -3.53
N ILE A 69 -3.17 -8.54 -4.42
CA ILE A 69 -2.23 -8.65 -5.55
C ILE A 69 -0.78 -8.67 -5.10
N ILE A 70 -0.45 -7.97 -4.01
CA ILE A 70 0.90 -7.99 -3.42
C ILE A 70 1.20 -9.39 -2.88
N LEU A 71 0.26 -10.04 -2.19
CA LEU A 71 0.43 -11.38 -1.64
C LEU A 71 0.66 -12.42 -2.74
N GLU A 72 -0.21 -12.40 -3.77
CA GLU A 72 -0.11 -13.32 -4.91
C GLU A 72 1.24 -13.18 -5.63
N GLU A 73 1.66 -11.94 -5.86
CA GLU A 73 2.92 -11.68 -6.53
C GLU A 73 4.12 -12.03 -5.65
N LEU A 74 4.08 -11.69 -4.35
CA LEU A 74 5.15 -12.01 -3.40
C LEU A 74 5.39 -13.51 -3.30
N LYS A 75 4.33 -14.33 -3.34
CA LYS A 75 4.44 -15.79 -3.35
C LYS A 75 5.05 -16.32 -4.65
N SER A 76 4.91 -15.59 -5.77
CA SER A 76 5.34 -16.03 -7.10
C SER A 76 6.78 -15.64 -7.47
N ILE A 77 7.34 -14.58 -6.88
CA ILE A 77 8.70 -14.13 -7.18
C ILE A 77 9.76 -15.11 -6.70
N GLY A 78 10.95 -15.03 -7.30
CA GLY A 78 12.14 -15.80 -6.85
C GLY A 78 12.66 -15.30 -5.48
N ASP A 79 13.41 -16.17 -4.79
CA ASP A 79 13.90 -15.87 -3.43
C ASP A 79 14.88 -14.69 -3.39
N ASP A 80 15.58 -14.41 -4.49
CA ASP A 80 16.50 -13.26 -4.63
C ASP A 80 15.87 -12.00 -5.19
N GLU A 81 14.58 -12.05 -5.55
CA GLU A 81 13.85 -10.91 -6.11
C GLU A 81 13.27 -10.00 -5.02
N ILE A 82 13.15 -8.74 -5.35
CA ILE A 82 12.48 -7.72 -4.56
C ILE A 82 11.17 -7.37 -5.28
N LEU A 83 10.04 -7.65 -4.66
CA LEU A 83 8.76 -7.11 -5.10
C LEU A 83 8.65 -5.65 -4.66
N LEU A 84 8.46 -4.75 -5.62
CA LEU A 84 8.22 -3.33 -5.35
C LEU A 84 6.87 -2.93 -5.94
N TYR A 85 5.86 -2.79 -5.08
CA TYR A 85 4.58 -2.20 -5.45
C TYR A 85 4.70 -0.68 -5.55
N ILE A 86 4.17 -0.11 -6.62
CA ILE A 86 4.14 1.34 -6.86
C ILE A 86 2.74 1.72 -7.37
N ASP A 87 2.10 2.70 -6.75
CA ASP A 87 0.83 3.26 -7.23
C ASP A 87 1.02 3.84 -8.64
N SER A 88 0.05 3.59 -9.52
CA SER A 88 0.13 3.97 -10.95
C SER A 88 0.30 5.48 -11.21
N THR A 89 0.06 6.31 -10.21
CA THR A 89 0.22 7.77 -10.28
C THR A 89 1.61 8.27 -9.85
N ASP A 90 2.46 7.41 -9.33
CA ASP A 90 3.78 7.76 -8.85
C ASP A 90 4.82 7.57 -9.96
N LEU A 91 5.77 8.50 -10.05
CA LEU A 91 6.88 8.45 -11.00
C LEU A 91 8.20 8.56 -10.24
N PRO A 92 8.72 7.45 -9.67
CA PRO A 92 9.97 7.45 -8.95
C PRO A 92 11.16 7.71 -9.87
N GLU A 93 12.06 8.58 -9.45
CA GLU A 93 13.31 8.85 -10.15
C GLU A 93 14.34 7.74 -9.89
N LYS A 94 15.38 7.68 -10.72
CA LYS A 94 16.42 6.64 -10.61
C LYS A 94 17.03 6.55 -9.21
N ILE A 95 17.30 7.69 -8.57
CA ILE A 95 17.86 7.76 -7.22
C ILE A 95 16.98 7.05 -6.17
N PHE A 96 15.66 6.99 -6.36
CA PHE A 96 14.77 6.25 -5.51
C PHE A 96 15.10 4.76 -5.48
N PHE A 97 15.34 4.17 -6.65
CA PHE A 97 15.65 2.74 -6.77
C PHE A 97 17.04 2.40 -6.22
N ASP A 98 18.00 3.33 -6.31
CA ASP A 98 19.31 3.17 -5.69
C ASP A 98 19.18 3.11 -4.15
N GLU A 99 18.34 3.96 -3.55
CA GLU A 99 18.06 3.95 -2.11
C GLU A 99 17.25 2.71 -1.69
N VAL A 100 16.33 2.24 -2.52
CA VAL A 100 15.61 0.97 -2.28
C VAL A 100 16.60 -0.20 -2.23
N LEU A 101 17.48 -0.33 -3.22
CA LEU A 101 18.49 -1.41 -3.24
C LEU A 101 19.39 -1.35 -2.00
N LYS A 102 19.88 -0.17 -1.64
CA LYS A 102 20.69 0.03 -0.43
C LYS A 102 19.96 -0.38 0.85
N ASN A 103 18.65 -0.10 0.95
CA ASN A 103 17.85 -0.59 2.08
C ASN A 103 17.83 -2.13 2.14
N PHE A 104 17.69 -2.79 0.97
CA PHE A 104 17.61 -4.25 0.90
C PHE A 104 18.95 -4.98 1.14
N GLU A 105 20.05 -4.27 1.28
CA GLU A 105 21.31 -4.81 1.85
C GLU A 105 21.21 -5.09 3.35
N GLN A 106 20.30 -4.39 4.05
CA GLN A 106 20.19 -4.44 5.52
C GLN A 106 18.84 -4.96 6.01
N ARG A 107 17.79 -4.91 5.17
CA ARG A 107 16.41 -5.25 5.54
C ARG A 107 15.75 -6.06 4.44
N GLU A 108 14.71 -6.78 4.82
CA GLU A 108 13.91 -7.60 3.91
C GLU A 108 12.61 -6.90 3.46
N TYR A 109 12.42 -5.64 3.87
CA TYR A 109 11.24 -4.82 3.57
C TYR A 109 11.62 -3.35 3.39
N PHE A 110 10.74 -2.60 2.69
CA PHE A 110 10.88 -1.17 2.47
C PHE A 110 9.51 -0.50 2.54
N PHE A 111 9.36 0.46 3.47
CA PHE A 111 8.15 1.26 3.65
C PHE A 111 8.48 2.74 3.71
N LEU A 112 7.59 3.56 3.17
CA LEU A 112 7.67 5.03 3.20
C LEU A 112 6.70 5.64 4.21
N ASN A 113 7.04 6.84 4.69
CA ASN A 113 6.13 7.73 5.40
C ASN A 113 6.31 9.17 4.92
N ARG A 114 5.27 10.00 5.10
CA ARG A 114 5.27 11.44 4.77
C ARG A 114 5.30 12.33 6.02
N GLY A 115 5.48 11.75 7.20
CA GLY A 115 5.48 12.47 8.47
C GLY A 115 4.10 12.89 8.97
N TYR A 116 3.01 12.37 8.39
CA TYR A 116 1.66 12.60 8.89
C TYR A 116 1.40 11.77 10.15
N ASN A 117 0.61 12.33 11.07
CA ASN A 117 0.21 11.65 12.30
C ASN A 117 -0.86 10.59 11.99
N HIS A 118 -0.64 9.34 12.42
CA HIS A 118 -1.51 8.20 12.11
C HIS A 118 -2.94 8.37 12.65
N GLY A 119 -3.09 8.96 13.85
CA GLY A 119 -4.40 9.22 14.45
C GLY A 119 -5.27 10.18 13.62
N GLN A 120 -4.66 11.09 12.85
CA GLN A 120 -5.40 12.00 11.97
C GLN A 120 -6.03 11.31 10.75
N TRP A 121 -5.46 10.17 10.35
CA TRP A 121 -5.79 9.48 9.10
C TRP A 121 -6.34 8.07 9.31
N THR A 122 -6.76 7.75 10.54
CA THR A 122 -7.29 6.43 10.87
C THR A 122 -8.50 6.55 11.77
N LYS A 123 -9.62 5.99 11.34
CA LYS A 123 -10.85 5.98 12.14
C LYS A 123 -10.70 5.10 13.39
N ARG A 124 -11.51 5.36 14.42
CA ARG A 124 -11.40 4.71 15.73
C ARG A 124 -11.55 3.20 15.67
N ASP A 125 -12.53 2.71 14.92
CA ASP A 125 -12.76 1.26 14.82
C ASP A 125 -11.56 0.49 14.28
N THR A 126 -10.78 1.07 13.39
CA THR A 126 -9.55 0.44 12.89
C THR A 126 -8.53 0.22 14.00
N PHE A 127 -8.44 1.14 14.96
CA PHE A 127 -7.60 0.94 16.15
C PHE A 127 -8.20 -0.10 17.11
N VAL A 128 -9.48 0.02 17.42
CA VAL A 128 -10.17 -0.86 18.37
C VAL A 128 -10.17 -2.31 17.90
N LEU A 129 -10.62 -2.55 16.65
CA LEU A 129 -10.78 -3.90 16.10
C LEU A 129 -9.43 -4.57 15.74
N MET A 130 -8.35 -3.82 15.73
CA MET A 130 -6.99 -4.32 15.56
C MET A 130 -6.18 -4.38 16.85
N ASP A 131 -6.78 -4.17 18.03
CA ASP A 131 -6.08 -4.08 19.32
C ASP A 131 -4.95 -3.04 19.34
N CYS A 132 -5.20 -1.88 18.72
CA CYS A 132 -4.25 -0.78 18.55
C CYS A 132 -4.73 0.51 19.23
N ASP A 133 -5.77 0.47 20.07
CA ASP A 133 -6.47 1.62 20.57
C ASP A 133 -5.74 2.33 21.74
N ASN A 134 -4.57 2.88 21.45
CA ASN A 134 -3.77 3.61 22.44
C ASN A 134 -2.82 4.65 21.80
N GLN A 135 -2.20 5.50 22.64
CA GLN A 135 -1.35 6.62 22.23
C GLN A 135 -0.13 6.21 21.39
N LYS A 136 0.42 4.99 21.57
CA LYS A 136 1.54 4.49 20.76
C LYS A 136 1.19 4.51 19.27
N TYR A 137 -0.05 4.11 18.93
CA TYR A 137 -0.51 4.08 17.54
C TYR A 137 -0.96 5.45 17.05
N TYR A 138 -1.73 6.19 17.84
CA TYR A 138 -2.26 7.49 17.41
C TYR A 138 -1.16 8.49 17.09
N ASN A 139 -0.09 8.51 17.88
CA ASN A 139 1.02 9.45 17.75
C ASN A 139 2.13 8.99 16.80
N HIS A 140 2.01 7.79 16.24
CA HIS A 140 3.00 7.30 15.28
C HIS A 140 2.86 8.02 13.93
N VAL A 141 3.91 7.96 13.11
CA VAL A 141 3.81 8.39 11.71
C VAL A 141 3.01 7.36 10.90
N GLN A 142 2.19 7.86 9.98
CA GLN A 142 1.46 7.01 9.06
C GLN A 142 2.35 6.62 7.88
N LEU A 143 2.29 5.35 7.50
CA LEU A 143 2.92 4.87 6.27
C LEU A 143 2.24 5.46 5.03
N GLU A 144 2.92 5.38 3.92
CA GLU A 144 2.38 5.62 2.59
C GLU A 144 2.28 4.27 1.85
N ALA A 145 1.05 3.82 1.60
CA ALA A 145 0.82 2.54 0.91
C ALA A 145 0.93 2.64 -0.61
N GLY A 146 1.36 3.78 -1.14
CA GLY A 146 1.66 3.97 -2.56
C GLY A 146 2.95 3.31 -3.02
N VAL A 147 3.87 3.03 -2.08
CA VAL A 147 5.14 2.35 -2.35
C VAL A 147 5.43 1.34 -1.23
N ILE A 148 5.58 0.08 -1.61
CA ILE A 148 5.84 -1.03 -0.68
C ILE A 148 6.86 -1.97 -1.31
N GLY A 149 7.99 -2.19 -0.64
CA GLY A 149 9.02 -3.11 -1.08
C GLY A 149 9.13 -4.32 -0.14
N LEU A 150 9.18 -5.54 -0.68
CA LEU A 150 9.24 -6.79 0.08
C LEU A 150 10.12 -7.82 -0.64
N LYS A 151 10.97 -8.54 0.12
CA LYS A 151 11.53 -9.82 -0.33
C LYS A 151 10.62 -10.97 0.09
N LYS A 152 10.66 -12.05 -0.68
CA LYS A 152 9.92 -13.27 -0.35
C LYS A 152 10.55 -13.96 0.86
N ASN A 153 9.85 -13.95 1.97
CA ASN A 153 10.15 -14.71 3.17
C ASN A 153 8.87 -14.90 4.00
N ASN A 154 8.89 -15.79 4.96
CA ASN A 154 7.72 -16.11 5.78
C ASN A 154 7.18 -14.86 6.51
N PHE A 155 8.06 -14.04 7.08
CA PHE A 155 7.66 -12.84 7.80
C PHE A 155 6.87 -11.85 6.92
N ASN A 156 7.35 -11.57 5.71
CA ASN A 156 6.69 -10.65 4.78
C ASN A 156 5.39 -11.24 4.22
N ILE A 157 5.36 -12.55 3.96
CA ILE A 157 4.13 -13.26 3.54
C ILE A 157 3.08 -13.15 4.64
N GLU A 158 3.42 -13.51 5.89
CA GLU A 158 2.52 -13.41 7.04
C GLU A 158 2.04 -11.98 7.29
N LEU A 159 2.92 -10.97 7.12
CA LEU A 159 2.54 -9.56 7.24
C LEU A 159 1.46 -9.18 6.21
N VAL A 160 1.62 -9.59 4.96
CA VAL A 160 0.66 -9.25 3.89
C VAL A 160 -0.62 -10.09 4.02
N GLU A 161 -0.54 -11.34 4.47
CA GLU A 161 -1.70 -12.17 4.79
C GLU A 161 -2.53 -11.54 5.93
N GLU A 162 -1.88 -11.09 7.00
CA GLU A 162 -2.53 -10.40 8.11
C GLU A 162 -3.16 -9.07 7.66
N TRP A 163 -2.48 -8.32 6.77
CA TRP A 163 -3.03 -7.11 6.16
C TRP A 163 -4.29 -7.39 5.36
N LEU A 164 -4.27 -8.41 4.50
CA LEU A 164 -5.44 -8.83 3.73
C LEU A 164 -6.58 -9.28 4.65
N GLU A 165 -6.28 -10.05 5.70
CA GLU A 165 -7.29 -10.53 6.63
C GLU A 165 -8.03 -9.39 7.33
N TYR A 166 -7.32 -8.38 7.83
CA TYR A 166 -7.96 -7.19 8.38
C TYR A 166 -8.73 -6.37 7.33
N ALA A 167 -8.23 -6.31 6.10
CA ALA A 167 -8.90 -5.58 5.01
C ALA A 167 -10.25 -6.21 4.59
N LYS A 168 -10.48 -7.50 4.86
CA LYS A 168 -11.78 -8.16 4.63
C LYS A 168 -12.89 -7.64 5.56
N ASN A 169 -12.53 -7.07 6.69
CA ASN A 169 -13.50 -6.51 7.63
C ASN A 169 -13.89 -5.08 7.23
N LYS A 170 -15.11 -4.92 6.71
CA LYS A 170 -15.63 -3.61 6.27
C LYS A 170 -15.65 -2.54 7.38
N ASN A 171 -15.79 -2.95 8.65
CA ASN A 171 -15.75 -2.02 9.76
C ASN A 171 -14.35 -1.51 10.07
N ILE A 172 -13.32 -2.18 9.59
CA ILE A 172 -11.91 -1.75 9.66
C ILE A 172 -11.55 -0.95 8.42
N LEU A 173 -11.89 -1.47 7.23
CA LEU A 173 -11.40 -0.96 5.96
C LEU A 173 -12.13 0.31 5.48
N THR A 174 -13.46 0.41 5.71
CA THR A 174 -14.27 1.45 5.07
C THR A 174 -14.47 2.68 5.95
N GLU A 175 -15.08 3.74 5.39
CA GLU A 175 -15.47 4.95 6.11
C GLU A 175 -16.83 4.83 6.84
N HIS A 176 -17.40 3.64 6.96
CA HIS A 176 -18.63 3.45 7.74
C HIS A 176 -18.46 3.99 9.16
N PRO A 177 -19.54 4.48 9.78
CA PRO A 177 -19.51 4.95 11.16
C PRO A 177 -18.91 3.91 12.12
N ASN A 178 -18.28 4.41 13.18
CA ASN A 178 -17.69 3.52 14.19
C ASN A 178 -18.78 2.70 14.91
N ILE A 179 -18.66 1.37 14.86
CA ILE A 179 -19.55 0.44 15.57
C ILE A 179 -19.19 0.32 17.05
N SER A 180 -17.98 0.68 17.45
CA SER A 180 -17.53 0.76 18.85
C SER A 180 -18.23 1.85 19.65
N ASN A 181 -18.97 2.75 18.99
CA ASN A 181 -19.56 3.97 19.57
C ASN A 181 -18.54 4.92 20.22
N LEU A 182 -17.24 4.74 19.93
CA LEU A 182 -16.18 5.63 20.38
C LEU A 182 -15.95 6.73 19.33
N PRO A 183 -15.69 7.99 19.74
CA PRO A 183 -15.34 9.06 18.82
C PRO A 183 -13.96 8.81 18.20
N ASN A 184 -13.73 9.31 17.00
CA ASN A 184 -12.42 9.33 16.41
C ASN A 184 -11.43 10.11 17.30
N VAL A 185 -10.13 9.82 17.13
CA VAL A 185 -9.06 10.53 17.84
C VAL A 185 -9.12 12.03 17.51
N ASN A 186 -8.72 12.88 18.47
CA ASN A 186 -8.68 14.33 18.25
C ASN A 186 -7.88 14.67 16.99
N ASN A 187 -8.36 15.63 16.24
CA ASN A 187 -7.80 16.07 14.96
C ASN A 187 -7.90 15.01 13.83
N PHE A 188 -8.81 14.02 13.93
CA PHE A 188 -9.13 13.12 12.83
C PHE A 188 -9.59 13.93 11.60
N VAL A 189 -9.00 13.63 10.44
CA VAL A 189 -9.30 14.26 9.13
C VAL A 189 -10.14 13.32 8.28
N GLU A 190 -9.61 12.15 7.98
CA GLU A 190 -10.29 11.09 7.22
C GLU A 190 -9.63 9.74 7.43
N HIS A 191 -10.30 8.67 7.03
CA HIS A 191 -9.74 7.32 7.08
C HIS A 191 -8.97 6.99 5.79
N ARG A 192 -7.82 6.33 5.93
CA ARG A 192 -6.93 5.93 4.81
C ARG A 192 -6.91 4.42 4.57
N TYR A 193 -8.00 3.75 4.82
CA TYR A 193 -8.33 2.39 4.40
C TYR A 193 -7.22 1.35 4.65
N ASP A 194 -6.78 0.71 3.57
CA ASP A 194 -5.69 -0.27 3.51
C ASP A 194 -4.38 0.25 4.12
N GLN A 195 -4.06 1.53 3.89
CA GLN A 195 -2.89 2.21 4.45
C GLN A 195 -2.94 2.29 5.98
N SER A 196 -4.12 2.55 6.55
CA SER A 196 -4.33 2.60 8.00
C SER A 196 -4.11 1.23 8.65
N ILE A 197 -4.58 0.17 8.00
CA ILE A 197 -4.39 -1.21 8.44
C ILE A 197 -2.89 -1.57 8.41
N LEU A 198 -2.23 -1.33 7.28
CA LEU A 198 -0.80 -1.60 7.12
C LEU A 198 0.04 -0.84 8.17
N THR A 199 -0.33 0.41 8.48
CA THR A 199 0.36 1.21 9.50
C THR A 199 0.22 0.60 10.90
N ASN A 200 -0.97 0.13 11.28
CA ASN A 200 -1.15 -0.56 12.56
C ASN A 200 -0.27 -1.82 12.65
N LEU A 201 -0.22 -2.63 11.60
CA LEU A 201 0.62 -3.83 11.55
C LEU A 201 2.11 -3.48 11.63
N PHE A 202 2.53 -2.47 10.90
CA PHE A 202 3.89 -1.94 10.93
C PHE A 202 4.33 -1.57 12.36
N ILE A 203 3.48 -0.85 13.10
CA ILE A 203 3.74 -0.46 14.49
C ILE A 203 3.74 -1.66 15.43
N LYS A 204 2.80 -2.61 15.26
CA LYS A 204 2.75 -3.87 16.03
C LYS A 204 4.05 -4.66 15.92
N LYS A 205 4.58 -4.76 14.71
CA LYS A 205 5.78 -5.53 14.39
C LYS A 205 7.09 -4.74 14.60
N ASN A 206 7.01 -3.49 15.12
CA ASN A 206 8.14 -2.58 15.39
C ASN A 206 9.08 -2.40 14.18
N LEU A 207 8.49 -2.22 13.00
CA LEU A 207 9.23 -2.03 11.74
C LEU A 207 9.76 -0.59 11.61
N VAL A 208 10.62 -0.36 10.62
CA VAL A 208 11.24 0.96 10.35
C VAL A 208 10.85 1.42 8.95
N SER A 209 10.42 2.68 8.82
CA SER A 209 10.11 3.32 7.55
C SER A 209 11.11 4.40 7.17
N HIS A 210 11.15 4.73 5.88
CA HIS A 210 11.97 5.80 5.31
C HIS A 210 11.11 7.04 5.05
N ARG A 211 11.77 8.18 5.03
CA ARG A 211 11.16 9.44 4.62
C ARG A 211 12.01 10.06 3.53
N PHE A 212 11.44 10.20 2.34
CA PHE A 212 12.09 10.91 1.23
C PHE A 212 11.41 12.26 0.97
N GLY A 213 12.18 13.19 0.42
CA GLY A 213 11.64 14.43 -0.10
C GLY A 213 10.83 14.19 -1.40
N THR A 214 10.07 15.19 -1.81
CA THR A 214 9.22 15.13 -3.01
C THR A 214 10.03 15.07 -4.31
N GLU A 215 11.32 15.39 -4.26
CA GLU A 215 12.25 15.33 -5.38
C GLU A 215 12.56 13.89 -5.83
N VAL A 216 12.35 12.90 -4.97
CA VAL A 216 12.69 11.49 -5.22
C VAL A 216 11.54 10.74 -5.90
N ILE A 217 10.30 11.14 -5.62
CA ILE A 217 9.10 10.59 -6.26
C ILE A 217 8.25 11.74 -6.76
N LYS A 218 8.15 11.88 -8.07
CA LYS A 218 7.24 12.84 -8.72
C LYS A 218 5.85 12.22 -8.83
N TYR A 219 4.85 13.04 -8.64
CA TYR A 219 3.46 12.62 -8.80
C TYR A 219 2.92 13.06 -10.16
N ASN A 220 2.25 12.17 -10.85
CA ASN A 220 1.58 12.50 -12.12
C ASN A 220 0.20 13.11 -11.83
N TYR A 221 0.17 14.38 -11.39
CA TYR A 221 -1.03 15.08 -10.87
C TYR A 221 -2.03 15.57 -11.93
N ASN A 222 -2.03 15.08 -13.15
CA ASN A 222 -3.03 15.47 -14.14
C ASN A 222 -4.43 14.84 -13.91
N GLN A 223 -4.62 14.11 -12.82
CA GLN A 223 -5.91 13.57 -12.40
C GLN A 223 -6.31 14.13 -11.03
N PRO A 224 -7.59 14.53 -10.83
CA PRO A 224 -8.05 14.89 -9.51
C PRO A 224 -7.83 13.69 -8.58
N LYS A 225 -7.25 13.94 -7.40
CA LYS A 225 -7.15 12.93 -6.35
C LYS A 225 -8.58 12.46 -6.08
N ILE A 226 -8.93 11.26 -6.52
CA ILE A 226 -10.15 10.58 -6.10
C ILE A 226 -9.81 9.97 -4.74
N TYR A 227 -9.97 10.81 -3.73
CA TYR A 227 -9.98 10.39 -2.35
C TYR A 227 -11.36 9.86 -2.00
#